data_c09a3da59b11357ac64549aee331cf49
#
_entry.id   c09a3da59b11357ac64549aee331cf49
#
_cell.length_a   1.000
_cell.length_b   1.000
_cell.length_c   1.000
_cell.angle_alpha   90.00
_cell.angle_beta   90.00
_cell.angle_gamma   90.00
#
_symmetry.space_group_name_H-M   'P 1'
#
loop_
_entity.id
_entity.type
_entity.pdbx_description
1 polymer ?
#
loop_
_entity_poly.entity_id
_entity_poly.type
_entity_poly.pdbx_seq_one_letter_code
_entity_poly.pdbx_strand_id
1 'polypeptide(L)'
;LHGLGADGRDFVPIAQELDLSGVGPVRFVFPNAPEMPVTINGGYVMPAWYDILGADLTSREDERGLRASQAAIEALLEREKARGIPASRIVLAGFSQGCAVALMTGLRHAQGLAGIVGLSGYLPLAALTPAERHGANATTPVFLAHGRQDDVVPIMGAMASHAALQALGHAVEWHDYAMGHSVCEEEIGDLNQWLLRVLATD
;
A
#
# COMPACT_ATOMS: atom_id res chain seq x y z
N LEU A 1 -3.73 4.98 -0.71
CA LEU A 1 -3.27 5.29 -2.07
C LEU A 1 -4.10 4.50 -3.07
N HIS A 2 -4.67 5.15 -4.10
CA HIS A 2 -5.54 4.54 -5.11
C HIS A 2 -4.77 3.73 -6.16
N GLY A 3 -5.50 2.95 -6.95
CA GLY A 3 -4.97 2.19 -8.09
C GLY A 3 -4.76 3.04 -9.35
N LEU A 4 -4.19 2.42 -10.39
CA LEU A 4 -3.98 3.03 -11.70
C LEU A 4 -5.28 3.54 -12.30
N GLY A 5 -5.28 4.76 -12.81
CA GLY A 5 -6.42 5.40 -13.50
C GLY A 5 -7.55 5.86 -12.57
N ALA A 6 -7.44 5.58 -11.27
CA ALA A 6 -8.39 6.01 -10.25
C ALA A 6 -8.00 7.36 -9.64
N ASP A 7 -8.69 7.79 -8.60
CA ASP A 7 -8.33 8.95 -7.78
C ASP A 7 -8.63 8.70 -6.28
N GLY A 8 -8.27 9.65 -5.42
CA GLY A 8 -8.42 9.50 -3.98
C GLY A 8 -9.86 9.29 -3.51
N ARG A 9 -10.88 9.63 -4.30
CA ARG A 9 -12.30 9.45 -3.94
C ARG A 9 -12.74 7.99 -3.94
N ASP A 10 -12.03 7.10 -4.66
CA ASP A 10 -12.34 5.68 -4.75
C ASP A 10 -12.41 4.99 -3.38
N PHE A 11 -11.57 5.42 -2.44
CA PHE A 11 -11.49 4.80 -1.12
C PHE A 11 -12.25 5.55 -0.02
N VAL A 12 -12.90 6.66 -0.34
CA VAL A 12 -13.75 7.38 0.62
C VAL A 12 -14.91 6.51 1.12
N PRO A 13 -15.66 5.76 0.27
CA PRO A 13 -16.71 4.87 0.75
C PRO A 13 -16.18 3.78 1.69
N ILE A 14 -15.04 3.17 1.39
CA ILE A 14 -14.43 2.14 2.25
C ILE A 14 -14.07 2.72 3.62
N ALA A 15 -13.48 3.92 3.66
CA ALA A 15 -13.19 4.58 4.93
C ALA A 15 -14.43 4.89 5.77
N GLN A 16 -15.60 5.06 5.12
CA GLN A 16 -16.87 5.27 5.80
C GLN A 16 -17.48 3.99 6.38
N GLU A 17 -17.09 2.82 5.85
CA GLU A 17 -17.50 1.50 6.36
C GLU A 17 -16.66 1.04 7.55
N LEU A 18 -15.48 1.63 7.78
CA LEU A 18 -14.60 1.29 8.89
C LEU A 18 -15.14 1.88 10.20
N ASP A 19 -15.36 1.04 11.21
CA ASP A 19 -15.62 1.48 12.59
C ASP A 19 -14.31 1.50 13.38
N LEU A 20 -13.70 2.67 13.45
CA LEU A 20 -12.47 2.93 14.20
C LEU A 20 -12.73 3.74 15.48
N SER A 21 -13.98 3.78 15.96
CA SER A 21 -14.36 4.52 17.18
C SER A 21 -13.54 4.10 18.43
N GLY A 22 -13.08 2.85 18.46
CA GLY A 22 -12.28 2.30 19.56
C GLY A 22 -10.85 2.85 19.66
N VAL A 23 -10.34 3.56 18.65
CA VAL A 23 -8.96 4.11 18.64
C VAL A 23 -8.92 5.65 18.65
N GLY A 24 -10.08 6.28 18.84
CA GLY A 24 -10.22 7.75 18.84
C GLY A 24 -10.36 8.36 17.44
N PRO A 25 -10.24 9.68 17.31
CA PRO A 25 -10.40 10.37 16.03
C PRO A 25 -9.35 9.93 15.02
N VAL A 26 -9.79 9.51 13.84
CA VAL A 26 -8.93 9.12 12.72
C VAL A 26 -9.06 10.10 11.58
N ARG A 27 -7.94 10.56 11.05
CA ARG A 27 -7.87 11.36 9.84
C ARG A 27 -7.48 10.49 8.65
N PHE A 28 -8.30 10.46 7.63
CA PHE A 28 -7.98 9.84 6.35
C PHE A 28 -7.39 10.86 5.38
N VAL A 29 -6.34 10.48 4.66
CA VAL A 29 -5.69 11.29 3.63
C VAL A 29 -5.68 10.48 2.33
N PHE A 30 -6.34 10.99 1.29
CA PHE A 30 -6.49 10.35 -0.01
C PHE A 30 -5.78 11.18 -1.08
N PRO A 31 -4.46 11.03 -1.27
CA PRO A 31 -3.74 11.78 -2.29
C PRO A 31 -4.09 11.26 -3.69
N ASN A 32 -4.00 12.17 -4.67
CA ASN A 32 -4.10 11.82 -6.08
C ASN A 32 -2.70 11.63 -6.67
N ALA A 33 -2.53 10.59 -7.47
CA ALA A 33 -1.36 10.42 -8.31
C ALA A 33 -1.33 11.50 -9.41
N PRO A 34 -0.14 11.86 -9.93
CA PRO A 34 -0.04 12.72 -11.09
C PRO A 34 -0.61 12.04 -12.34
N GLU A 35 -1.07 12.82 -13.31
CA GLU A 35 -1.39 12.32 -14.63
C GLU A 35 -0.11 12.09 -15.43
N MET A 36 0.00 10.92 -16.06
CA MET A 36 1.15 10.56 -16.90
C MET A 36 0.74 9.56 -17.99
N PRO A 37 1.47 9.51 -19.11
CA PRO A 37 1.26 8.45 -20.10
C PRO A 37 1.65 7.10 -19.52
N VAL A 38 0.80 6.08 -19.72
CA VAL A 38 1.00 4.71 -19.24
C VAL A 38 1.31 3.78 -20.40
N THR A 39 2.51 3.22 -20.42
CA THR A 39 3.06 2.47 -21.57
C THR A 39 2.21 1.25 -21.93
N ILE A 40 1.79 0.43 -20.95
CA ILE A 40 0.98 -0.77 -21.23
C ILE A 40 -0.39 -0.42 -21.83
N ASN A 41 -0.88 0.79 -21.59
CA ASN A 41 -2.13 1.31 -22.14
C ASN A 41 -1.91 2.16 -23.40
N GLY A 42 -0.85 1.87 -24.16
CA GLY A 42 -0.53 2.57 -25.42
C GLY A 42 -0.17 4.04 -25.25
N GLY A 43 0.30 4.45 -24.07
CA GLY A 43 0.64 5.83 -23.76
C GLY A 43 -0.57 6.71 -23.39
N TYR A 44 -1.74 6.12 -23.13
CA TYR A 44 -2.90 6.87 -22.66
C TYR A 44 -2.57 7.58 -21.34
N VAL A 45 -2.92 8.86 -21.24
CA VAL A 45 -2.66 9.68 -20.05
C VAL A 45 -3.74 9.44 -19.01
N MET A 46 -3.33 9.07 -17.81
CA MET A 46 -4.20 8.81 -16.67
C MET A 46 -3.46 9.01 -15.35
N PRO A 47 -4.17 9.15 -14.21
CA PRO A 47 -3.53 9.16 -12.90
C PRO A 47 -2.75 7.87 -12.67
N ALA A 48 -1.45 7.98 -12.40
CA ALA A 48 -0.57 6.85 -12.16
C ALA A 48 0.56 7.23 -11.20
N TRP A 49 0.89 6.33 -10.28
CA TRP A 49 2.00 6.51 -9.36
C TRP A 49 3.35 6.26 -10.04
N TYR A 50 3.37 5.37 -11.04
CA TYR A 50 4.53 5.02 -11.85
C TYR A 50 4.07 4.38 -13.15
N ASP A 51 4.95 4.28 -14.15
CA ASP A 51 4.61 3.68 -15.44
C ASP A 51 4.57 2.14 -15.35
N ILE A 52 3.63 1.53 -16.04
CA ILE A 52 3.55 0.07 -16.23
C ILE A 52 4.15 -0.25 -17.59
N LEU A 53 5.37 -0.80 -17.59
CA LEU A 53 6.19 -1.01 -18.79
C LEU A 53 5.84 -2.29 -19.57
N GLY A 54 5.08 -3.22 -18.96
CA GLY A 54 4.69 -4.49 -19.58
C GLY A 54 3.77 -5.32 -18.72
N ALA A 55 3.28 -6.43 -19.26
CA ALA A 55 2.34 -7.33 -18.60
C ALA A 55 2.96 -8.08 -17.40
N ASP A 56 4.25 -8.34 -17.44
CA ASP A 56 4.98 -8.83 -16.27
C ASP A 56 5.42 -7.62 -15.42
N LEU A 57 4.68 -7.41 -14.34
CA LEU A 57 4.81 -6.24 -13.48
C LEU A 57 6.16 -6.18 -12.73
N THR A 58 6.87 -7.30 -12.64
CA THR A 58 8.11 -7.43 -11.85
C THR A 58 9.37 -7.56 -12.70
N SER A 59 9.25 -7.87 -13.98
CA SER A 59 10.41 -8.07 -14.85
C SER A 59 11.06 -6.76 -15.33
N ARG A 60 10.25 -5.71 -15.49
CA ARG A 60 10.68 -4.36 -15.88
C ARG A 60 9.86 -3.35 -15.10
N GLU A 61 10.45 -2.86 -14.03
CA GLU A 61 9.80 -1.86 -13.16
C GLU A 61 10.28 -0.45 -13.52
N ASP A 62 9.36 0.51 -13.49
CA ASP A 62 9.70 1.93 -13.57
C ASP A 62 10.27 2.42 -12.24
N GLU A 63 11.52 2.06 -11.96
CA GLU A 63 12.18 2.45 -10.72
C GLU A 63 12.15 3.98 -10.52
N ARG A 64 12.32 4.76 -11.57
CA ARG A 64 12.31 6.23 -11.47
C ARG A 64 10.95 6.76 -11.01
N GLY A 65 9.86 6.27 -11.60
CA GLY A 65 8.50 6.64 -11.21
C GLY A 65 8.16 6.18 -9.79
N LEU A 66 8.54 4.95 -9.44
CA LEU A 66 8.41 4.40 -8.09
C LEU A 66 9.12 5.28 -7.04
N ARG A 67 10.37 5.70 -7.30
CA ARG A 67 11.15 6.58 -6.42
C ARG A 67 10.52 7.97 -6.29
N ALA A 68 10.02 8.53 -7.39
CA ALA A 68 9.32 9.81 -7.37
C ALA A 68 8.05 9.76 -6.51
N SER A 69 7.26 8.69 -6.66
CA SER A 69 6.08 8.46 -5.85
C SER A 69 6.42 8.21 -4.38
N GLN A 70 7.46 7.44 -4.09
CA GLN A 70 7.96 7.30 -2.72
C GLN A 70 8.26 8.68 -2.10
N ALA A 71 9.01 9.53 -2.80
CA ALA A 71 9.35 10.86 -2.29
C ALA A 71 8.11 11.74 -2.05
N ALA A 72 7.09 11.65 -2.92
CA ALA A 72 5.84 12.36 -2.76
C ALA A 72 5.05 11.88 -1.53
N ILE A 73 5.01 10.58 -1.27
CA ILE A 73 4.33 10.02 -0.09
C ILE A 73 5.12 10.33 1.19
N GLU A 74 6.45 10.27 1.16
CA GLU A 74 7.29 10.72 2.28
C GLU A 74 6.98 12.17 2.67
N ALA A 75 6.82 13.06 1.70
CA ALA A 75 6.44 14.45 1.96
C ALA A 75 5.05 14.57 2.62
N LEU A 76 4.10 13.68 2.30
CA LEU A 76 2.80 13.64 2.99
C LEU A 76 2.93 13.13 4.43
N LEU A 77 3.73 12.11 4.67
CA LEU A 77 4.02 11.61 6.02
C LEU A 77 4.63 12.74 6.88
N GLU A 78 5.61 13.47 6.36
CA GLU A 78 6.21 14.61 7.05
C GLU A 78 5.19 15.72 7.37
N ARG A 79 4.23 15.96 6.47
CA ARG A 79 3.15 16.94 6.72
C ARG A 79 2.23 16.51 7.86
N GLU A 80 1.88 15.23 7.98
CA GLU A 80 1.06 14.73 9.09
C GLU A 80 1.85 14.78 10.40
N LYS A 81 3.14 14.48 10.38
CA LYS A 81 4.04 14.63 11.54
C LYS A 81 4.14 16.10 11.98
N ALA A 82 4.26 17.03 11.03
CA ALA A 82 4.25 18.48 11.34
C ALA A 82 2.92 18.95 11.94
N ARG A 83 1.81 18.21 11.73
CA ARG A 83 0.52 18.44 12.40
C ARG A 83 0.45 17.87 13.81
N GLY A 84 1.50 17.19 14.28
CA GLY A 84 1.56 16.58 15.60
C GLY A 84 1.17 15.10 15.63
N ILE A 85 1.00 14.43 14.48
CA ILE A 85 0.72 12.99 14.42
C ILE A 85 2.05 12.24 14.33
N PRO A 86 2.48 11.51 15.36
CA PRO A 86 3.73 10.75 15.29
C PRO A 86 3.62 9.62 14.27
N ALA A 87 4.74 9.24 13.65
CA ALA A 87 4.78 8.16 12.65
C ALA A 87 4.17 6.84 13.19
N SER A 88 4.40 6.54 14.47
CA SER A 88 3.82 5.37 15.16
C SER A 88 2.29 5.38 15.27
N ARG A 89 1.63 6.44 14.85
CA ARG A 89 0.16 6.57 14.76
C ARG A 89 -0.32 6.69 13.31
N ILE A 90 0.55 6.45 12.33
CA ILE A 90 0.23 6.53 10.91
C ILE A 90 0.21 5.12 10.31
N VAL A 91 -0.87 4.78 9.63
CA VAL A 91 -0.95 3.60 8.77
C VAL A 91 -0.85 4.06 7.32
N LEU A 92 0.05 3.45 6.56
CA LEU A 92 0.19 3.68 5.12
C LEU A 92 -0.51 2.56 4.36
N ALA A 93 -1.55 2.89 3.62
CA ALA A 93 -2.41 1.93 2.94
C ALA A 93 -2.49 2.20 1.43
N GLY A 94 -2.56 1.14 0.63
CA GLY A 94 -2.73 1.26 -0.82
C GLY A 94 -3.36 0.04 -1.47
N PHE A 95 -4.03 0.30 -2.59
CA PHE A 95 -4.66 -0.70 -3.45
C PHE A 95 -3.97 -0.74 -4.81
N SER A 96 -3.73 -1.94 -5.36
CA SER A 96 -3.18 -2.14 -6.70
C SER A 96 -1.83 -1.40 -6.87
N GLN A 97 -1.71 -0.46 -7.78
CA GLN A 97 -0.52 0.38 -7.94
C GLN A 97 -0.19 1.17 -6.65
N GLY A 98 -1.20 1.62 -5.91
CA GLY A 98 -1.03 2.26 -4.61
C GLY A 98 -0.50 1.30 -3.53
N CYS A 99 -0.80 0.00 -3.60
CA CYS A 99 -0.21 -1.03 -2.74
C CYS A 99 1.31 -1.08 -2.91
N ALA A 100 1.78 -1.12 -4.17
CA ALA A 100 3.21 -1.14 -4.47
C ALA A 100 3.94 0.06 -3.83
N VAL A 101 3.37 1.27 -3.99
CA VAL A 101 3.94 2.49 -3.40
C VAL A 101 3.87 2.48 -1.87
N ALA A 102 2.78 1.99 -1.29
CA ALA A 102 2.62 1.90 0.17
C ALA A 102 3.65 0.95 0.80
N LEU A 103 3.81 -0.25 0.23
CA LEU A 103 4.81 -1.22 0.69
C LEU A 103 6.23 -0.67 0.54
N MET A 104 6.56 -0.14 -0.65
CA MET A 104 7.89 0.40 -0.92
C MET A 104 8.26 1.54 0.03
N THR A 105 7.34 2.49 0.23
CA THR A 105 7.56 3.67 1.09
C THR A 105 7.61 3.26 2.55
N GLY A 106 6.64 2.49 3.03
CA GLY A 106 6.55 2.12 4.43
C GLY A 106 7.76 1.33 4.93
N LEU A 107 8.28 0.39 4.12
CA LEU A 107 9.46 -0.38 4.48
C LEU A 107 10.75 0.46 4.53
N ARG A 108 10.79 1.57 3.79
CA ARG A 108 11.96 2.47 3.69
C ARG A 108 11.86 3.72 4.57
N HIS A 109 10.68 4.00 5.14
CA HIS A 109 10.47 5.18 5.98
C HIS A 109 11.38 5.18 7.20
N ALA A 110 11.97 6.34 7.53
CA ALA A 110 13.00 6.47 8.57
C ALA A 110 12.46 6.37 10.00
N GLN A 111 11.15 6.33 10.20
CA GLN A 111 10.50 6.18 11.51
C GLN A 111 9.49 5.03 11.49
N GLY A 112 9.31 4.37 12.63
CA GLY A 112 8.35 3.26 12.75
C GLY A 112 6.91 3.74 12.53
N LEU A 113 6.23 3.13 11.57
CA LEU A 113 4.81 3.34 11.30
C LEU A 113 3.95 2.44 12.20
N ALA A 114 2.68 2.81 12.42
CA ALA A 114 1.70 1.94 13.08
C ALA A 114 1.45 0.66 12.28
N GLY A 115 1.46 0.76 10.95
CA GLY A 115 1.26 -0.38 10.08
C GLY A 115 1.34 -0.03 8.61
N ILE A 116 1.44 -1.06 7.78
CA ILE A 116 1.43 -0.96 6.31
C ILE A 116 0.36 -1.89 5.77
N VAL A 117 -0.49 -1.40 4.87
CA VAL A 117 -1.58 -2.15 4.24
C VAL A 117 -1.37 -2.22 2.74
N GLY A 118 -1.33 -3.43 2.21
CA GLY A 118 -1.26 -3.70 0.78
C GLY A 118 -2.44 -4.54 0.30
N LEU A 119 -3.30 -3.95 -0.52
CA LEU A 119 -4.48 -4.59 -1.09
C LEU A 119 -4.29 -4.80 -2.59
N SER A 120 -4.49 -6.03 -3.07
CA SER A 120 -4.49 -6.41 -4.50
C SER A 120 -3.28 -5.89 -5.29
N GLY A 121 -2.08 -5.98 -4.70
CA GLY A 121 -0.85 -5.49 -5.30
C GLY A 121 0.36 -6.39 -5.01
N TYR A 122 1.53 -5.83 -5.11
CA TYR A 122 2.81 -6.54 -4.94
C TYR A 122 3.88 -5.61 -4.37
N LEU A 123 4.99 -6.18 -3.88
CA LEU A 123 6.17 -5.44 -3.43
C LEU A 123 7.07 -5.11 -4.63
N PRO A 124 7.15 -3.84 -5.05
CA PRO A 124 8.03 -3.45 -6.15
C PRO A 124 9.48 -3.39 -5.67
N LEU A 125 10.43 -3.51 -6.60
CA LEU A 125 11.86 -3.51 -6.34
C LEU A 125 12.23 -4.46 -5.18
N ALA A 126 11.60 -5.65 -5.16
CA ALA A 126 11.72 -6.61 -4.07
C ALA A 126 13.19 -7.03 -3.83
N ALA A 127 13.98 -7.16 -4.89
CA ALA A 127 15.40 -7.51 -4.80
C ALA A 127 16.25 -6.45 -4.09
N LEU A 128 15.83 -5.18 -4.13
CA LEU A 128 16.53 -4.07 -3.47
C LEU A 128 16.08 -3.87 -2.02
N THR A 129 14.90 -4.36 -1.66
CA THR A 129 14.30 -4.16 -0.34
C THR A 129 15.19 -4.60 0.83
N PRO A 130 15.90 -5.75 0.80
CA PRO A 130 16.78 -6.15 1.90
C PRO A 130 17.86 -5.13 2.24
N ALA A 131 18.42 -4.47 1.22
CA ALA A 131 19.47 -3.45 1.39
C ALA A 131 18.92 -2.06 1.72
N GLU A 132 17.69 -1.75 1.29
CA GLU A 132 17.14 -0.39 1.37
C GLU A 132 16.11 -0.20 2.49
N ARG A 133 15.57 -1.28 3.05
CA ARG A 133 14.60 -1.16 4.15
C ARG A 133 15.23 -0.48 5.36
N HIS A 134 14.44 0.36 6.02
CA HIS A 134 14.90 1.03 7.24
C HIS A 134 14.61 0.20 8.49
N GLY A 135 15.57 0.09 9.39
CA GLY A 135 15.45 -0.71 10.62
C GLY A 135 14.30 -0.27 11.54
N ALA A 136 13.88 0.99 11.48
CA ALA A 136 12.73 1.50 12.25
C ALA A 136 11.41 0.78 11.93
N ASN A 137 11.27 0.22 10.72
CA ASN A 137 10.09 -0.52 10.31
C ASN A 137 10.29 -2.06 10.30
N ALA A 138 11.38 -2.57 10.87
CA ALA A 138 11.64 -4.02 10.87
C ALA A 138 10.55 -4.85 11.57
N THR A 139 9.84 -4.26 12.52
CA THR A 139 8.74 -4.91 13.27
C THR A 139 7.38 -4.30 12.99
N THR A 140 7.29 -3.33 12.06
CA THR A 140 6.00 -2.73 11.68
C THR A 140 5.09 -3.81 11.11
N PRO A 141 3.85 -3.97 11.65
CA PRO A 141 2.89 -4.93 11.14
C PRO A 141 2.52 -4.63 9.70
N VAL A 142 2.35 -5.70 8.91
CA VAL A 142 1.92 -5.59 7.51
C VAL A 142 0.64 -6.41 7.32
N PHE A 143 -0.38 -5.79 6.73
CA PHE A 143 -1.59 -6.47 6.26
C PHE A 143 -1.51 -6.61 4.75
N LEU A 144 -1.61 -7.83 4.24
CA LEU A 144 -1.68 -8.11 2.81
C LEU A 144 -2.97 -8.86 2.49
N ALA A 145 -3.71 -8.37 1.51
CA ALA A 145 -4.93 -9.02 1.05
C ALA A 145 -5.02 -9.05 -0.48
N HIS A 146 -5.63 -10.12 -1.03
CA HIS A 146 -5.70 -10.32 -2.48
C HIS A 146 -6.91 -11.13 -2.91
N GLY A 147 -7.42 -10.85 -4.12
CA GLY A 147 -8.44 -11.67 -4.76
C GLY A 147 -7.83 -12.92 -5.42
N ARG A 148 -8.40 -14.12 -5.14
CA ARG A 148 -7.95 -15.36 -5.77
C ARG A 148 -8.19 -15.43 -7.27
N GLN A 149 -9.15 -14.64 -7.78
CA GLN A 149 -9.51 -14.55 -9.20
C GLN A 149 -9.08 -13.22 -9.82
N ASP A 150 -8.07 -12.56 -9.24
CA ASP A 150 -7.54 -11.31 -9.76
C ASP A 150 -6.82 -11.56 -11.09
N ASP A 151 -7.37 -11.04 -12.18
CA ASP A 151 -6.86 -11.14 -13.55
C ASP A 151 -6.08 -9.87 -14.00
N VAL A 152 -6.03 -8.85 -13.15
CA VAL A 152 -5.29 -7.60 -13.37
C VAL A 152 -3.91 -7.67 -12.74
N VAL A 153 -3.87 -8.01 -11.44
CA VAL A 153 -2.63 -8.27 -10.70
C VAL A 153 -2.66 -9.71 -10.21
N PRO A 154 -1.98 -10.65 -10.87
CA PRO A 154 -2.02 -12.05 -10.48
C PRO A 154 -1.58 -12.27 -9.04
N ILE A 155 -2.33 -13.06 -8.28
CA ILE A 155 -2.09 -13.35 -6.86
C ILE A 155 -0.66 -13.86 -6.58
N MET A 156 -0.01 -14.48 -7.56
CA MET A 156 1.37 -14.97 -7.44
C MET A 156 2.36 -13.86 -7.08
N GLY A 157 2.15 -12.63 -7.58
CA GLY A 157 2.98 -11.47 -7.21
C GLY A 157 2.81 -11.08 -5.74
N ALA A 158 1.58 -11.14 -5.22
CA ALA A 158 1.30 -10.88 -3.81
C ALA A 158 1.84 -12.00 -2.90
N MET A 159 1.73 -13.27 -3.31
CA MET A 159 2.31 -14.41 -2.57
C MET A 159 3.84 -14.32 -2.51
N ALA A 160 4.49 -13.93 -3.61
CA ALA A 160 5.94 -13.69 -3.64
C ALA A 160 6.33 -12.54 -2.71
N SER A 161 5.51 -11.47 -2.68
CA SER A 161 5.71 -10.33 -1.77
C SER A 161 5.56 -10.75 -0.31
N HIS A 162 4.54 -11.55 0.02
CA HIS A 162 4.34 -12.12 1.34
C HIS A 162 5.56 -12.93 1.79
N ALA A 163 6.03 -13.86 0.94
CA ALA A 163 7.21 -14.68 1.24
C ALA A 163 8.47 -13.83 1.45
N ALA A 164 8.67 -12.81 0.61
CA ALA A 164 9.80 -11.89 0.75
C ALA A 164 9.77 -11.11 2.07
N LEU A 165 8.62 -10.59 2.47
CA LEU A 165 8.45 -9.87 3.73
C LEU A 165 8.64 -10.78 4.94
N GLN A 166 8.12 -12.01 4.91
CA GLN A 166 8.36 -13.01 5.95
C GLN A 166 9.85 -13.36 6.08
N ALA A 167 10.55 -13.54 4.96
CA ALA A 167 11.99 -13.79 4.94
C ALA A 167 12.81 -12.63 5.54
N LEU A 168 12.27 -11.41 5.49
CA LEU A 168 12.85 -10.22 6.13
C LEU A 168 12.44 -10.06 7.61
N GLY A 169 11.64 -10.97 8.15
CA GLY A 169 11.22 -11.00 9.54
C GLY A 169 9.98 -10.16 9.87
N HIS A 170 9.26 -9.66 8.86
CA HIS A 170 8.03 -8.93 9.11
C HIS A 170 6.89 -9.84 9.57
N ALA A 171 6.09 -9.36 10.54
CA ALA A 171 4.82 -9.95 10.90
C ALA A 171 3.78 -9.56 9.84
N VAL A 172 3.50 -10.48 8.92
CA VAL A 172 2.53 -10.27 7.83
C VAL A 172 1.25 -11.04 8.13
N GLU A 173 0.14 -10.31 8.22
CA GLU A 173 -1.19 -10.90 8.23
C GLU A 173 -1.67 -11.00 6.78
N TRP A 174 -1.87 -12.25 6.31
CA TRP A 174 -2.25 -12.55 4.94
C TRP A 174 -3.70 -13.00 4.85
N HIS A 175 -4.44 -12.41 3.92
CA HIS A 175 -5.80 -12.80 3.58
C HIS A 175 -5.95 -12.97 2.07
N ASP A 176 -6.77 -13.93 1.65
CA ASP A 176 -7.20 -14.05 0.26
C ASP A 176 -8.70 -14.32 0.17
N TYR A 177 -9.36 -13.73 -0.81
CA TYR A 177 -10.82 -13.73 -0.94
C TYR A 177 -11.26 -14.27 -2.31
N ALA A 178 -12.52 -14.76 -2.37
CA ALA A 178 -13.12 -15.24 -3.61
C ALA A 178 -13.63 -14.06 -4.46
N MET A 179 -12.70 -13.21 -4.92
CA MET A 179 -12.99 -12.03 -5.72
C MET A 179 -11.91 -11.80 -6.80
N GLY A 180 -12.22 -10.94 -7.78
CA GLY A 180 -11.27 -10.41 -8.76
C GLY A 180 -10.46 -9.23 -8.22
N HIS A 181 -10.09 -8.29 -9.11
CA HIS A 181 -9.36 -7.07 -8.75
C HIS A 181 -10.28 -6.03 -8.12
N SER A 182 -10.64 -6.22 -6.86
CA SER A 182 -11.58 -5.38 -6.12
C SER A 182 -11.36 -5.50 -4.61
N VAL A 183 -12.24 -4.90 -3.83
CA VAL A 183 -12.32 -5.02 -2.37
C VAL A 183 -13.70 -5.58 -2.02
N CYS A 184 -13.80 -6.52 -1.07
CA CYS A 184 -15.05 -7.09 -0.60
C CYS A 184 -15.34 -6.78 0.87
N GLU A 185 -16.58 -7.01 1.31
CA GLU A 185 -17.01 -6.75 2.69
C GLU A 185 -16.17 -7.52 3.73
N GLU A 186 -15.82 -8.78 3.41
CA GLU A 186 -14.98 -9.60 4.31
C GLU A 186 -13.61 -8.95 4.50
N GLU A 187 -12.98 -8.48 3.41
CA GLU A 187 -11.69 -7.79 3.46
C GLU A 187 -11.77 -6.49 4.29
N ILE A 188 -12.85 -5.71 4.12
CA ILE A 188 -13.07 -4.49 4.91
C ILE A 188 -13.21 -4.84 6.39
N GLY A 189 -13.93 -5.91 6.72
CA GLY A 189 -14.10 -6.39 8.09
C GLY A 189 -12.77 -6.81 8.73
N ASP A 190 -11.97 -7.61 8.03
CA ASP A 190 -10.65 -8.05 8.50
C ASP A 190 -9.68 -6.87 8.64
N LEU A 191 -9.67 -5.96 7.67
CA LEU A 191 -8.88 -4.73 7.72
C LEU A 191 -9.28 -3.85 8.92
N ASN A 192 -10.59 -3.72 9.18
CA ASN A 192 -11.09 -2.96 10.33
C ASN A 192 -10.56 -3.53 11.65
N GLN A 193 -10.63 -4.85 11.84
CA GLN A 193 -10.12 -5.52 13.03
C GLN A 193 -8.61 -5.34 13.18
N TRP A 194 -7.87 -5.43 12.06
CA TRP A 194 -6.43 -5.22 12.06
C TRP A 194 -6.08 -3.77 12.43
N LEU A 195 -6.78 -2.79 11.86
CA LEU A 195 -6.58 -1.37 12.16
C LEU A 195 -6.83 -1.05 13.64
N LEU A 196 -7.88 -1.62 14.24
CA LEU A 196 -8.16 -1.47 15.67
C LEU A 196 -7.02 -2.00 16.54
N ARG A 197 -6.37 -3.10 16.14
CA ARG A 197 -5.21 -3.65 16.88
C ARG A 197 -3.97 -2.78 16.77
N VAL A 198 -3.61 -2.36 15.55
CA VAL A 198 -2.35 -1.61 15.33
C VAL A 198 -2.43 -0.15 15.74
N LEU A 199 -3.64 0.40 15.84
CA LEU A 199 -3.91 1.76 16.30
C LEU A 199 -4.37 1.82 17.75
N ALA A 200 -4.47 0.69 18.46
CA ALA A 200 -4.79 0.70 19.88
C ALA A 200 -3.80 1.59 20.65
N THR A 201 -4.31 2.34 21.62
CA THR A 201 -3.48 3.06 22.60
C THR A 201 -3.35 2.17 23.83
N ASP A 202 -2.11 1.95 24.26
CA ASP A 202 -1.82 1.35 25.56
C ASP A 202 -2.38 2.19 26.73
#